data_f55a1beb6b72b7037b129796105519ff
#
_entry.id   f55a1beb6b72b7037b129796105519ff
#
_cell.length_a   1.000
_cell.length_b   1.000
_cell.length_c   1.000
_cell.angle_alpha   90.00
_cell.angle_beta   90.00
_cell.angle_gamma   90.00
#
_symmetry.space_group_name_H-M   'P 1'
#
loop_
_entity.id
_entity.type
_entity.pdbx_description
1 polymer ?
#
loop_
_entity_poly.entity_id
_entity_poly.type
_entity_poly.pdbx_seq_one_letter_code
_entity_poly.pdbx_strand_id
1 'polypeptide(L)'
;MSHSKQLMDIEDLMESRREMYLEQLFTVLRQKSISAQNVGIREMAAMLKDLMMDIGIATRLIETNGHPVVYGEILSKPDAFPLLIYGHYDVQPAELEDGWDSPPFEPTVRDGRIYCRGAGDNKGQLMAQLMAVKTYLDVCGELPLNLKFMFEGEEESGSPHLAEFVEAHRDLLACDLVYTSDGPLHETGLPMVVLGVRGMLYVELTCQTAKWDNHSGNKGNIAPNPAMQLVQLIASMKDGEDGRVLIDGFYDNVNEPTAVELEHLKRLPYDPAQAARQAGLEVLGMDAQTYYRRLCYEPTLNICGFTSGYGGAGSKTIIPSKAVAKIDMRLVAGQDPDDIYEKFCRHVKAQAPWVEIQHLGDMKPSRTSADNPLIQQVITAVESAYRNSPVVAPALGGSLPDYVWTQVLGVPSALVPYANSDEANHSPNENIGIENFISGIRCLCHVMERLGR
;
A
#
# COMPACT_ATOMS: atom_id res chain seq x y z
N MET A 1 -22.93 -3.23 31.20
CA MET A 1 -21.57 -3.14 31.82
C MET A 1 -21.03 -1.75 31.50
N SER A 2 -20.13 -1.16 32.31
CA SER A 2 -19.45 0.07 31.86
C SER A 2 -18.48 -0.30 30.73
N HIS A 3 -18.33 0.58 29.74
CA HIS A 3 -17.44 0.37 28.58
C HIS A 3 -15.98 0.04 28.99
N SER A 4 -15.48 0.66 30.04
CA SER A 4 -14.15 0.35 30.58
C SER A 4 -14.02 -1.09 31.07
N LYS A 5 -15.07 -1.65 31.68
CA LYS A 5 -15.07 -3.04 32.14
C LYS A 5 -15.14 -4.02 30.96
N GLN A 6 -15.90 -3.69 29.94
CA GLN A 6 -16.04 -4.53 28.74
C GLN A 6 -14.72 -4.66 27.98
N LEU A 7 -13.99 -3.55 27.79
CA LEU A 7 -12.65 -3.60 27.18
C LEU A 7 -11.64 -4.35 28.03
N MET A 8 -11.72 -4.27 29.37
CA MET A 8 -10.87 -5.08 30.26
C MET A 8 -11.17 -6.57 30.11
N ASP A 9 -12.45 -6.96 30.10
CA ASP A 9 -12.85 -8.36 29.93
C ASP A 9 -12.41 -8.91 28.55
N ILE A 10 -12.40 -8.05 27.50
CA ILE A 10 -11.87 -8.38 26.15
C ILE A 10 -10.36 -8.60 26.22
N GLU A 11 -9.59 -7.67 26.85
CA GLU A 11 -8.15 -7.79 26.98
C GLU A 11 -7.75 -9.04 27.80
N ASP A 12 -8.46 -9.36 28.87
CA ASP A 12 -8.21 -10.55 29.70
C ASP A 12 -8.47 -11.85 28.90
N LEU A 13 -9.58 -11.91 28.14
CA LEU A 13 -9.86 -13.06 27.28
C LEU A 13 -8.81 -13.21 26.20
N MET A 14 -8.42 -12.09 25.57
CA MET A 14 -7.42 -12.07 24.52
C MET A 14 -6.07 -12.65 25.00
N GLU A 15 -5.59 -12.25 26.18
CA GLU A 15 -4.36 -12.77 26.75
C GLU A 15 -4.47 -14.28 27.04
N SER A 16 -5.62 -14.76 27.53
CA SER A 16 -5.83 -16.18 27.80
C SER A 16 -5.88 -17.06 26.55
N ARG A 17 -6.09 -16.47 25.37
CA ARG A 17 -6.27 -17.17 24.10
C ARG A 17 -5.12 -16.99 23.11
N ARG A 18 -4.00 -16.42 23.51
CA ARG A 18 -2.86 -16.14 22.63
C ARG A 18 -2.44 -17.35 21.78
N GLU A 19 -2.28 -18.50 22.42
CA GLU A 19 -1.89 -19.74 21.72
C GLU A 19 -2.91 -20.15 20.65
N MET A 20 -4.20 -20.07 20.95
CA MET A 20 -5.26 -20.38 19.99
C MET A 20 -5.24 -19.44 18.78
N TYR A 21 -5.00 -18.12 18.99
CA TYR A 21 -4.88 -17.17 17.88
C TYR A 21 -3.66 -17.45 17.00
N LEU A 22 -2.54 -17.82 17.61
CA LEU A 22 -1.33 -18.19 16.86
C LEU A 22 -1.54 -19.47 16.05
N GLU A 23 -2.19 -20.48 16.58
CA GLU A 23 -2.51 -21.72 15.84
C GLU A 23 -3.43 -21.46 14.64
N GLN A 24 -4.44 -20.58 14.80
CA GLN A 24 -5.31 -20.17 13.71
C GLN A 24 -4.50 -19.42 12.61
N LEU A 25 -3.64 -18.50 13.02
CA LEU A 25 -2.76 -17.79 12.09
C LEU A 25 -1.83 -18.76 11.36
N PHE A 26 -1.20 -19.71 12.05
CA PHE A 26 -0.30 -20.71 11.44
C PHE A 26 -1.02 -21.58 10.41
N THR A 27 -2.27 -21.93 10.68
CA THR A 27 -3.11 -22.68 9.73
C THR A 27 -3.31 -21.92 8.42
N VAL A 28 -3.62 -20.62 8.51
CA VAL A 28 -3.81 -19.73 7.36
C VAL A 28 -2.51 -19.46 6.62
N LEU A 29 -1.39 -19.31 7.33
CA LEU A 29 -0.07 -19.06 6.72
C LEU A 29 0.44 -20.26 5.92
N ARG A 30 0.15 -21.50 6.34
CA ARG A 30 0.54 -22.71 5.59
C ARG A 30 -0.19 -22.86 4.27
N GLN A 31 -1.40 -22.31 4.14
CA GLN A 31 -2.11 -22.34 2.87
C GLN A 31 -1.49 -21.33 1.90
N LYS A 32 -0.83 -21.81 0.85
CA LYS A 32 -0.33 -20.95 -0.24
C LYS A 32 -1.49 -20.22 -0.90
N SER A 33 -1.22 -18.98 -1.35
CA SER A 33 -2.16 -18.16 -2.11
C SER A 33 -1.40 -17.14 -2.97
N ILE A 34 -0.65 -17.66 -3.95
CA ILE A 34 0.24 -16.85 -4.79
C ILE A 34 -0.55 -16.40 -6.03
N SER A 35 -1.01 -15.14 -6.05
CA SER A 35 -1.84 -14.59 -7.13
C SER A 35 -1.13 -14.60 -8.48
N ALA A 36 0.11 -14.14 -8.54
CA ALA A 36 0.92 -14.09 -9.76
C ALA A 36 1.14 -15.45 -10.44
N GLN A 37 1.00 -16.56 -9.70
CA GLN A 37 1.17 -17.93 -10.19
C GLN A 37 -0.15 -18.72 -10.24
N ASN A 38 -1.26 -18.12 -9.76
CA ASN A 38 -2.56 -18.79 -9.61
C ASN A 38 -2.46 -20.10 -8.77
N VAL A 39 -1.68 -20.07 -7.67
CA VAL A 39 -1.42 -21.23 -6.80
C VAL A 39 -2.14 -21.06 -5.46
N GLY A 40 -3.08 -21.94 -5.15
CA GLY A 40 -3.73 -22.05 -3.83
C GLY A 40 -4.72 -20.92 -3.50
N ILE A 41 -5.03 -20.02 -4.43
CA ILE A 41 -5.89 -18.86 -4.23
C ILE A 41 -7.33 -19.27 -3.88
N ARG A 42 -7.90 -20.20 -4.62
CA ARG A 42 -9.29 -20.65 -4.37
C ARG A 42 -9.41 -21.46 -3.08
N GLU A 43 -8.39 -22.24 -2.78
CA GLU A 43 -8.29 -23.00 -1.51
C GLU A 43 -8.22 -22.04 -0.32
N MET A 44 -7.44 -20.96 -0.44
CA MET A 44 -7.34 -19.92 0.58
C MET A 44 -8.67 -19.18 0.77
N ALA A 45 -9.32 -18.77 -0.33
CA ALA A 45 -10.63 -18.13 -0.28
C ALA A 45 -11.69 -19.01 0.39
N ALA A 46 -11.70 -20.32 0.08
CA ALA A 46 -12.60 -21.30 0.70
C ALA A 46 -12.31 -21.46 2.21
N MET A 47 -11.02 -21.56 2.57
CA MET A 47 -10.58 -21.64 3.98
C MET A 47 -11.01 -20.40 4.77
N LEU A 48 -10.81 -19.20 4.23
CA LEU A 48 -11.25 -17.96 4.88
C LEU A 48 -12.76 -17.90 5.04
N LYS A 49 -13.50 -18.27 4.00
CA LYS A 49 -14.97 -18.34 4.08
C LYS A 49 -15.39 -19.23 5.24
N ASP A 50 -14.85 -20.44 5.33
CA ASP A 50 -15.24 -21.41 6.37
C ASP A 50 -14.83 -20.91 7.76
N LEU A 51 -13.63 -20.34 7.92
CA LEU A 51 -13.17 -19.71 9.16
C LEU A 51 -14.08 -18.56 9.60
N MET A 52 -14.46 -17.68 8.67
CA MET A 52 -15.37 -16.57 8.96
C MET A 52 -16.77 -17.08 9.37
N MET A 53 -17.27 -18.13 8.73
CA MET A 53 -18.54 -18.75 9.11
C MET A 53 -18.47 -19.38 10.51
N ASP A 54 -17.35 -20.00 10.89
CA ASP A 54 -17.12 -20.56 12.23
C ASP A 54 -17.07 -19.46 13.32
N ILE A 55 -16.66 -18.25 12.97
CA ILE A 55 -16.73 -17.06 13.86
C ILE A 55 -18.18 -16.55 14.01
N GLY A 56 -19.07 -16.90 13.08
CA GLY A 56 -20.44 -16.41 13.04
C GLY A 56 -20.69 -15.28 12.04
N ILE A 57 -19.74 -15.05 11.11
CA ILE A 57 -19.85 -14.07 10.03
C ILE A 57 -20.60 -14.71 8.86
N ALA A 58 -21.70 -14.13 8.40
CA ALA A 58 -22.41 -14.59 7.21
C ALA A 58 -21.54 -14.35 5.98
N THR A 59 -20.91 -15.41 5.45
CA THR A 59 -19.85 -15.30 4.46
C THR A 59 -20.16 -16.03 3.16
N ARG A 60 -19.76 -15.45 2.03
CA ARG A 60 -19.85 -16.05 0.70
C ARG A 60 -18.67 -15.65 -0.18
N LEU A 61 -18.37 -16.48 -1.18
CA LEU A 61 -17.45 -16.14 -2.26
C LEU A 61 -18.22 -15.44 -3.37
N ILE A 62 -17.65 -14.38 -3.91
CA ILE A 62 -18.18 -13.67 -5.08
C ILE A 62 -17.11 -13.73 -6.17
N GLU A 63 -17.46 -14.33 -7.30
CA GLU A 63 -16.54 -14.47 -8.44
C GLU A 63 -16.29 -13.11 -9.07
N THR A 64 -15.06 -12.91 -9.53
CA THR A 64 -14.61 -11.77 -10.35
C THR A 64 -14.08 -12.28 -11.70
N ASN A 65 -13.61 -11.39 -12.55
CA ASN A 65 -12.88 -11.76 -13.76
C ASN A 65 -11.48 -12.34 -13.46
N GLY A 66 -11.03 -12.24 -12.21
CA GLY A 66 -9.78 -12.80 -11.71
C GLY A 66 -10.01 -13.78 -10.55
N HIS A 67 -9.51 -13.43 -9.36
CA HIS A 67 -9.65 -14.23 -8.15
C HIS A 67 -10.90 -13.85 -7.35
N PRO A 68 -11.54 -14.80 -6.64
CA PRO A 68 -12.80 -14.53 -5.94
C PRO A 68 -12.59 -13.56 -4.77
N VAL A 69 -13.58 -12.72 -4.52
CA VAL A 69 -13.69 -11.92 -3.30
C VAL A 69 -14.38 -12.75 -2.21
N VAL A 70 -13.81 -12.77 -1.01
CA VAL A 70 -14.46 -13.30 0.19
C VAL A 70 -15.23 -12.16 0.84
N TYR A 71 -16.54 -12.16 0.70
CA TYR A 71 -17.43 -11.18 1.32
C TYR A 71 -18.07 -11.79 2.57
N GLY A 72 -18.07 -11.03 3.68
CA GLY A 72 -18.73 -11.40 4.92
C GLY A 72 -19.47 -10.23 5.56
N GLU A 73 -20.48 -10.52 6.39
CA GLU A 73 -21.19 -9.49 7.13
C GLU A 73 -21.75 -9.97 8.46
N ILE A 74 -21.78 -9.08 9.45
CA ILE A 74 -22.54 -9.18 10.69
C ILE A 74 -23.35 -7.90 10.83
N LEU A 75 -24.65 -7.99 10.66
CA LEU A 75 -25.56 -6.87 10.78
C LEU A 75 -26.31 -6.95 12.12
N SER A 76 -25.83 -6.22 13.11
CA SER A 76 -26.35 -6.27 14.48
C SER A 76 -27.69 -5.54 14.61
N LYS A 77 -27.78 -4.32 14.05
CA LYS A 77 -28.98 -3.46 14.14
C LYS A 77 -29.14 -2.62 12.87
N PRO A 78 -30.39 -2.33 12.43
CA PRO A 78 -30.62 -1.56 11.20
C PRO A 78 -29.90 -0.20 11.15
N ASP A 79 -29.87 0.52 12.28
CA ASP A 79 -29.33 1.87 12.39
C ASP A 79 -27.91 1.90 13.00
N ALA A 80 -27.25 0.75 13.18
CA ALA A 80 -25.89 0.72 13.70
C ALA A 80 -24.89 1.16 12.64
N PHE A 81 -23.80 1.81 13.08
CA PHE A 81 -22.73 2.30 12.23
C PHE A 81 -22.17 1.19 11.31
N PRO A 82 -22.16 1.38 9.99
CA PRO A 82 -21.62 0.38 9.06
C PRO A 82 -20.12 0.60 8.81
N LEU A 83 -19.29 -0.33 9.25
CA LEU A 83 -17.85 -0.38 8.99
C LEU A 83 -17.54 -1.46 7.95
N LEU A 84 -16.75 -1.13 6.92
CA LEU A 84 -16.19 -2.11 5.99
C LEU A 84 -14.72 -2.36 6.33
N ILE A 85 -14.37 -3.62 6.59
CA ILE A 85 -12.98 -4.07 6.73
C ILE A 85 -12.51 -4.62 5.39
N TYR A 86 -11.40 -4.08 4.91
CA TYR A 86 -10.71 -4.54 3.72
C TYR A 86 -9.36 -5.15 4.06
N GLY A 87 -8.96 -6.16 3.31
CA GLY A 87 -7.65 -6.80 3.32
C GLY A 87 -7.48 -7.72 2.11
N HIS A 88 -6.30 -8.31 1.97
CA HIS A 88 -6.05 -9.28 0.91
C HIS A 88 -5.49 -10.60 1.46
N TYR A 89 -5.80 -11.68 0.75
CA TYR A 89 -5.39 -13.01 1.17
C TYR A 89 -4.35 -13.64 0.24
N ASP A 90 -4.01 -12.96 -0.86
CA ASP A 90 -2.90 -13.36 -1.74
C ASP A 90 -1.56 -12.90 -1.17
N VAL A 91 -0.49 -13.46 -1.70
CA VAL A 91 0.88 -13.20 -1.29
C VAL A 91 1.84 -13.26 -2.48
N GLN A 92 2.99 -12.60 -2.35
CA GLN A 92 4.09 -12.70 -3.31
C GLN A 92 4.67 -14.12 -3.39
N PRO A 93 5.22 -14.53 -4.55
CA PRO A 93 5.99 -15.75 -4.67
C PRO A 93 7.16 -15.80 -3.67
N ALA A 94 7.48 -16.99 -3.18
CA ALA A 94 8.60 -17.20 -2.29
C ALA A 94 9.10 -18.67 -2.40
N GLU A 95 10.41 -18.83 -2.58
CA GLU A 95 11.09 -20.10 -2.58
C GLU A 95 12.25 -20.07 -1.58
N LEU A 96 12.62 -21.24 -1.04
CA LEU A 96 13.68 -21.31 -0.03
C LEU A 96 15.02 -20.77 -0.55
N GLU A 97 15.28 -20.99 -1.85
CA GLU A 97 16.47 -20.56 -2.56
C GLU A 97 16.61 -19.04 -2.70
N ASP A 98 15.53 -18.28 -2.47
CA ASP A 98 15.55 -16.81 -2.46
C ASP A 98 16.30 -16.21 -1.26
N GLY A 99 16.76 -17.05 -0.32
CA GLY A 99 17.50 -16.63 0.86
C GLY A 99 16.71 -16.68 2.17
N TRP A 100 15.65 -17.48 2.22
CA TRP A 100 14.91 -17.74 3.45
C TRP A 100 15.69 -18.67 4.41
N ASP A 101 15.68 -18.35 5.70
CA ASP A 101 16.29 -19.18 6.76
C ASP A 101 15.40 -20.38 7.18
N SER A 102 14.14 -20.38 6.78
CA SER A 102 13.15 -21.46 7.00
C SER A 102 12.20 -21.53 5.81
N PRO A 103 11.52 -22.66 5.57
CA PRO A 103 10.56 -22.77 4.46
C PRO A 103 9.53 -21.64 4.48
N PRO A 104 9.34 -20.88 3.38
CA PRO A 104 8.57 -19.63 3.39
C PRO A 104 7.08 -19.81 3.73
N PHE A 105 6.51 -21.00 3.58
CA PHE A 105 5.11 -21.31 3.89
C PHE A 105 4.98 -22.27 5.12
N GLU A 106 6.03 -22.39 5.95
CA GLU A 106 5.95 -23.08 7.23
C GLU A 106 6.27 -22.08 8.35
N PRO A 107 5.23 -21.60 9.08
CA PRO A 107 5.41 -20.59 10.12
C PRO A 107 6.45 -21.02 11.16
N THR A 108 7.50 -20.23 11.30
CA THR A 108 8.58 -20.50 12.22
C THR A 108 8.73 -19.37 13.23
N VAL A 109 8.60 -19.69 14.52
CA VAL A 109 8.76 -18.70 15.59
C VAL A 109 10.23 -18.59 16.00
N ARG A 110 10.77 -17.37 15.93
CA ARG A 110 12.13 -17.02 16.39
C ARG A 110 12.08 -15.65 17.06
N ASP A 111 12.69 -15.50 18.21
CA ASP A 111 12.85 -14.23 18.92
C ASP A 111 11.54 -13.41 19.04
N GLY A 112 10.41 -14.08 19.32
CA GLY A 112 9.11 -13.44 19.47
C GLY A 112 8.46 -12.97 18.16
N ARG A 113 8.96 -13.44 17.01
CA ARG A 113 8.42 -13.17 15.66
C ARG A 113 8.02 -14.45 14.95
N ILE A 114 7.05 -14.34 14.07
CA ILE A 114 6.55 -15.38 13.18
C ILE A 114 7.12 -15.11 11.79
N TYR A 115 7.99 -15.96 11.30
CA TYR A 115 8.59 -15.90 9.98
C TYR A 115 7.81 -16.79 9.02
N CYS A 116 7.16 -16.17 8.04
CA CYS A 116 6.41 -16.86 7.00
C CYS A 116 5.99 -15.84 5.92
N ARG A 117 5.89 -16.24 4.67
CA ARG A 117 5.29 -15.42 3.62
C ARG A 117 3.79 -15.18 3.94
N GLY A 118 3.35 -13.92 3.90
CA GLY A 118 2.01 -13.48 4.30
C GLY A 118 1.89 -13.17 5.80
N ALA A 119 2.96 -13.31 6.59
CA ALA A 119 2.90 -13.03 8.03
C ALA A 119 2.70 -11.54 8.32
N GLY A 120 3.42 -10.66 7.62
CA GLY A 120 3.22 -9.21 7.65
C GLY A 120 2.19 -8.76 6.62
N ASP A 121 2.32 -9.26 5.40
CA ASP A 121 1.65 -8.81 4.18
C ASP A 121 0.84 -9.94 3.52
N ASN A 122 -0.46 -10.06 3.73
CA ASN A 122 -1.33 -9.33 4.66
C ASN A 122 -2.09 -10.29 5.59
N LYS A 123 -1.89 -11.64 5.46
CA LYS A 123 -2.65 -12.67 6.20
C LYS A 123 -2.57 -12.50 7.72
N GLY A 124 -1.41 -12.08 8.25
CA GLY A 124 -1.28 -11.86 9.69
C GLY A 124 -2.16 -10.73 10.17
N GLN A 125 -2.21 -9.62 9.45
CA GLN A 125 -3.04 -8.46 9.79
C GLN A 125 -4.53 -8.75 9.58
N LEU A 126 -4.89 -9.43 8.48
CA LEU A 126 -6.24 -9.92 8.22
C LEU A 126 -6.71 -10.85 9.33
N MET A 127 -5.89 -11.80 9.78
CA MET A 127 -6.22 -12.71 10.86
C MET A 127 -6.38 -11.99 12.21
N ALA A 128 -5.58 -10.94 12.47
CA ALA A 128 -5.78 -10.13 13.67
C ALA A 128 -7.16 -9.47 13.67
N GLN A 129 -7.65 -9.01 12.52
CA GLN A 129 -8.98 -8.44 12.38
C GLN A 129 -10.09 -9.49 12.66
N LEU A 130 -9.98 -10.71 12.12
CA LEU A 130 -10.94 -11.78 12.37
C LEU A 130 -10.93 -12.24 13.84
N MET A 131 -9.75 -12.35 14.45
CA MET A 131 -9.64 -12.72 15.87
C MET A 131 -10.19 -11.63 16.80
N ALA A 132 -10.10 -10.36 16.43
CA ALA A 132 -10.72 -9.26 17.16
C ALA A 132 -12.25 -9.40 17.18
N VAL A 133 -12.87 -9.70 16.04
CA VAL A 133 -14.31 -9.91 15.94
C VAL A 133 -14.75 -11.11 16.78
N LYS A 134 -14.02 -12.22 16.66
CA LYS A 134 -14.27 -13.41 17.46
C LYS A 134 -14.21 -13.11 18.96
N THR A 135 -13.16 -12.42 19.40
CA THR A 135 -12.96 -12.07 20.81
C THR A 135 -14.08 -11.16 21.32
N TYR A 136 -14.47 -10.18 20.52
CA TYR A 136 -15.55 -9.26 20.88
C TYR A 136 -16.89 -10.00 21.02
N LEU A 137 -17.24 -10.88 20.08
CA LEU A 137 -18.45 -11.69 20.11
C LEU A 137 -18.47 -12.65 21.32
N ASP A 138 -17.35 -13.28 21.62
CA ASP A 138 -17.23 -14.23 22.73
C ASP A 138 -17.41 -13.54 24.11
N VAL A 139 -17.06 -12.28 24.25
CA VAL A 139 -17.23 -11.49 25.49
C VAL A 139 -18.61 -10.84 25.56
N CYS A 140 -19.06 -10.24 24.46
CA CYS A 140 -20.20 -9.33 24.44
C CYS A 140 -21.48 -9.96 23.86
N GLY A 141 -21.35 -11.06 23.14
CA GLY A 141 -22.46 -11.74 22.46
C GLY A 141 -22.96 -11.07 21.18
N GLU A 142 -22.72 -9.76 21.01
CA GLU A 142 -23.08 -8.99 19.83
C GLU A 142 -22.02 -7.93 19.54
N LEU A 143 -21.92 -7.46 18.29
CA LEU A 143 -21.07 -6.33 17.92
C LEU A 143 -21.78 -4.98 18.19
N PRO A 144 -21.03 -3.91 18.53
CA PRO A 144 -21.60 -2.60 18.78
C PRO A 144 -21.98 -1.85 17.48
N LEU A 145 -21.58 -2.38 16.32
CA LEU A 145 -21.76 -1.79 14.99
C LEU A 145 -22.09 -2.86 13.95
N ASN A 146 -22.51 -2.45 12.77
CA ASN A 146 -22.62 -3.32 11.61
C ASN A 146 -21.25 -3.48 10.96
N LEU A 147 -20.85 -4.71 10.70
CA LEU A 147 -19.52 -5.00 10.16
C LEU A 147 -19.64 -5.75 8.84
N LYS A 148 -18.91 -5.27 7.85
CA LYS A 148 -18.74 -5.93 6.55
C LYS A 148 -17.28 -6.22 6.32
N PHE A 149 -16.98 -7.27 5.57
CA PHE A 149 -15.65 -7.69 5.18
C PHE A 149 -15.59 -7.86 3.68
N MET A 150 -14.52 -7.40 3.11
CA MET A 150 -14.17 -7.65 1.73
C MET A 150 -12.69 -7.99 1.66
N PHE A 151 -12.38 -9.26 1.39
CA PHE A 151 -11.02 -9.73 1.23
C PHE A 151 -10.80 -10.16 -0.21
N GLU A 152 -9.82 -9.56 -0.88
CA GLU A 152 -9.46 -9.88 -2.26
C GLU A 152 -8.26 -10.82 -2.37
N GLY A 153 -8.03 -11.36 -3.56
CA GLY A 153 -6.92 -12.26 -3.84
C GLY A 153 -6.04 -11.81 -5.00
N GLU A 154 -5.93 -10.51 -5.25
CA GLU A 154 -5.19 -9.93 -6.38
C GLU A 154 -4.40 -8.66 -6.00
N GLU A 155 -4.29 -8.31 -4.72
CA GLU A 155 -3.60 -7.07 -4.29
C GLU A 155 -2.15 -7.07 -4.76
N GLU A 156 -1.47 -8.17 -4.56
CA GLU A 156 -0.06 -8.39 -4.94
C GLU A 156 0.19 -8.39 -6.46
N SER A 157 -0.89 -8.38 -7.23
CA SER A 157 -0.88 -8.21 -8.70
C SER A 157 -1.44 -6.86 -9.14
N GLY A 158 -1.64 -5.91 -8.20
CA GLY A 158 -2.12 -4.56 -8.43
C GLY A 158 -3.64 -4.41 -8.49
N SER A 159 -4.40 -5.35 -7.93
CA SER A 159 -5.88 -5.30 -7.80
C SER A 159 -6.63 -4.98 -9.11
N PRO A 160 -6.36 -5.66 -10.23
CA PRO A 160 -6.87 -5.25 -11.55
C PRO A 160 -8.40 -5.26 -11.66
N HIS A 161 -9.10 -6.03 -10.81
CA HIS A 161 -10.56 -6.15 -10.86
C HIS A 161 -11.27 -5.49 -9.67
N LEU A 162 -10.53 -4.90 -8.71
CA LEU A 162 -11.09 -4.34 -7.49
C LEU A 162 -12.03 -3.16 -7.75
N ALA A 163 -11.62 -2.21 -8.59
CA ALA A 163 -12.43 -1.03 -8.88
C ALA A 163 -13.76 -1.40 -9.58
N GLU A 164 -13.71 -2.32 -10.56
CA GLU A 164 -14.89 -2.85 -11.24
C GLU A 164 -15.81 -3.59 -10.26
N PHE A 165 -15.23 -4.40 -9.37
CA PHE A 165 -15.98 -5.14 -8.36
C PHE A 165 -16.72 -4.19 -7.41
N VAL A 166 -16.03 -3.17 -6.89
CA VAL A 166 -16.62 -2.21 -5.95
C VAL A 166 -17.71 -1.38 -6.63
N GLU A 167 -17.50 -0.95 -7.89
CA GLU A 167 -18.51 -0.24 -8.66
C GLU A 167 -19.78 -1.08 -8.86
N ALA A 168 -19.63 -2.37 -9.20
CA ALA A 168 -20.76 -3.28 -9.42
C ALA A 168 -21.50 -3.66 -8.12
N HIS A 169 -20.85 -3.53 -6.96
CA HIS A 169 -21.39 -3.98 -5.67
C HIS A 169 -21.53 -2.86 -4.63
N ARG A 170 -21.72 -1.60 -5.06
CA ARG A 170 -21.83 -0.42 -4.17
C ARG A 170 -22.86 -0.60 -3.06
N ASP A 171 -24.04 -1.14 -3.38
CA ASP A 171 -25.10 -1.35 -2.39
C ASP A 171 -24.71 -2.41 -1.34
N LEU A 172 -24.02 -3.47 -1.79
CA LEU A 172 -23.52 -4.52 -0.91
C LEU A 172 -22.45 -4.00 0.05
N LEU A 173 -21.53 -3.18 -0.48
CA LEU A 173 -20.38 -2.63 0.23
C LEU A 173 -20.71 -1.31 0.96
N ALA A 174 -21.94 -0.80 0.87
CA ALA A 174 -22.32 0.46 1.49
C ALA A 174 -21.91 0.52 2.97
N CYS A 175 -21.11 1.54 3.31
CA CYS A 175 -20.52 1.77 4.63
C CYS A 175 -20.25 3.27 4.81
N ASP A 176 -19.92 3.68 6.04
CA ASP A 176 -19.54 5.06 6.35
C ASP A 176 -18.01 5.24 6.47
N LEU A 177 -17.28 4.14 6.63
CA LEU A 177 -15.83 4.11 6.74
C LEU A 177 -15.28 2.78 6.22
N VAL A 178 -14.16 2.82 5.50
CA VAL A 178 -13.34 1.64 5.23
C VAL A 178 -12.14 1.62 6.18
N TYR A 179 -11.93 0.47 6.80
CA TYR A 179 -10.80 0.21 7.70
C TYR A 179 -9.90 -0.87 7.10
N THR A 180 -8.66 -0.52 6.89
CA THR A 180 -7.63 -1.42 6.32
C THR A 180 -6.51 -1.60 7.32
N SER A 181 -5.96 -2.81 7.40
CA SER A 181 -4.71 -3.06 8.12
C SER A 181 -3.72 -3.69 7.15
N ASP A 182 -2.75 -2.90 6.74
CA ASP A 182 -1.74 -3.29 5.78
C ASP A 182 -0.46 -2.46 5.96
N GLY A 183 0.68 -3.04 5.55
CA GLY A 183 1.98 -2.43 5.75
C GLY A 183 2.43 -2.37 7.21
N PRO A 184 3.57 -1.71 7.48
CA PRO A 184 4.19 -1.69 8.79
C PRO A 184 3.77 -0.52 9.68
N LEU A 185 3.96 -0.69 10.99
CA LEU A 185 4.01 0.39 11.96
C LEU A 185 5.12 1.38 11.61
N HIS A 186 5.07 2.56 12.23
CA HIS A 186 6.15 3.53 12.10
C HIS A 186 7.50 2.94 12.56
N GLU A 187 8.61 3.36 11.93
CA GLU A 187 9.97 2.90 12.25
C GLU A 187 10.41 3.08 13.70
N THR A 188 9.76 4.00 14.43
CA THR A 188 9.95 4.18 15.87
C THR A 188 9.20 3.15 16.72
N GLY A 189 8.43 2.24 16.10
CA GLY A 189 7.55 1.29 16.79
C GLY A 189 6.22 1.90 17.26
N LEU A 190 5.95 3.18 16.98
CA LEU A 190 4.67 3.81 17.29
C LEU A 190 3.58 3.32 16.33
N PRO A 191 2.33 3.21 16.81
CA PRO A 191 1.20 2.92 15.92
C PRO A 191 1.02 4.02 14.87
N MET A 192 0.45 3.66 13.73
CA MET A 192 0.16 4.60 12.65
C MET A 192 -1.33 4.64 12.33
N VAL A 193 -1.79 5.81 11.90
CA VAL A 193 -3.03 5.99 11.15
C VAL A 193 -2.67 6.71 9.86
N VAL A 194 -2.79 6.03 8.76
CA VAL A 194 -2.45 6.54 7.43
C VAL A 194 -3.73 6.92 6.70
N LEU A 195 -3.75 8.11 6.11
CA LEU A 195 -4.95 8.75 5.58
C LEU A 195 -4.98 8.82 4.06
N GLY A 196 -4.06 8.15 3.41
CA GLY A 196 -3.99 8.08 1.95
C GLY A 196 -2.68 7.50 1.45
N VAL A 197 -2.58 7.42 0.13
CA VAL A 197 -1.41 6.89 -0.57
C VAL A 197 -1.11 7.74 -1.79
N ARG A 198 0.14 7.73 -2.24
CA ARG A 198 0.48 8.34 -3.53
C ARG A 198 -0.03 7.45 -4.66
N GLY A 199 -0.47 8.11 -5.74
CA GLY A 199 -0.68 7.46 -7.02
C GLY A 199 0.62 7.16 -7.75
N MET A 200 0.50 6.52 -8.89
CA MET A 200 1.62 6.18 -9.76
C MET A 200 1.20 6.34 -11.22
N LEU A 201 2.13 6.77 -12.05
CA LEU A 201 2.07 6.63 -13.51
C LEU A 201 3.43 6.15 -13.98
N TYR A 202 3.47 5.01 -14.70
CA TYR A 202 4.69 4.38 -15.16
C TYR A 202 4.71 4.29 -16.68
N VAL A 203 5.74 4.84 -17.31
CA VAL A 203 5.85 4.92 -18.75
C VAL A 203 7.22 4.50 -19.25
N GLU A 204 7.28 4.02 -20.49
CA GLU A 204 8.51 3.76 -21.22
C GLU A 204 8.61 4.68 -22.44
N LEU A 205 9.76 5.28 -22.62
CA LEU A 205 10.13 6.07 -23.81
C LEU A 205 11.10 5.28 -24.66
N THR A 206 10.80 5.11 -25.95
CA THR A 206 11.70 4.49 -26.91
C THR A 206 12.06 5.48 -28.00
N CYS A 207 13.36 5.71 -28.18
CA CYS A 207 13.91 6.48 -29.31
C CYS A 207 14.75 5.56 -30.20
N GLN A 208 14.34 5.38 -31.45
CA GLN A 208 15.08 4.61 -32.44
C GLN A 208 15.41 5.50 -33.64
N THR A 209 16.71 5.69 -33.91
CA THR A 209 17.20 6.60 -34.96
C THR A 209 17.87 5.88 -36.13
N ALA A 210 18.18 4.60 -35.98
CA ALA A 210 18.81 3.79 -37.01
C ALA A 210 18.40 2.31 -36.88
N LYS A 211 18.69 1.50 -37.91
CA LYS A 211 18.42 0.05 -37.91
C LYS A 211 19.50 -0.74 -37.15
N TRP A 212 20.71 -0.22 -37.05
CA TRP A 212 21.87 -0.80 -36.39
C TRP A 212 22.80 0.27 -35.82
N ASP A 213 23.64 -0.10 -34.88
CA ASP A 213 24.65 0.77 -34.30
C ASP A 213 25.69 1.20 -35.35
N ASN A 214 26.10 2.44 -35.30
CA ASN A 214 27.05 3.00 -36.23
C ASN A 214 28.42 3.26 -35.57
N HIS A 215 29.51 3.15 -36.36
CA HIS A 215 30.83 3.53 -35.88
C HIS A 215 30.90 5.04 -35.64
N SER A 216 31.17 5.47 -34.42
CA SER A 216 31.13 6.91 -34.06
C SER A 216 32.17 7.79 -34.77
N GLY A 217 33.34 7.22 -35.07
CA GLY A 217 34.36 7.90 -35.83
C GLY A 217 33.96 8.18 -37.29
N ASN A 218 33.14 7.31 -37.88
CA ASN A 218 32.71 7.43 -39.28
C ASN A 218 31.39 8.17 -39.46
N LYS A 219 30.54 8.16 -38.41
CA LYS A 219 29.17 8.68 -38.46
C LYS A 219 28.85 9.73 -37.39
N GLY A 220 29.85 10.14 -36.58
CA GLY A 220 29.71 11.26 -35.66
C GLY A 220 29.29 12.53 -36.40
N ASN A 221 28.35 13.29 -35.85
CA ASN A 221 27.70 14.46 -36.44
C ASN A 221 26.91 14.20 -37.76
N ILE A 222 26.82 12.92 -38.18
CA ILE A 222 26.05 12.49 -39.37
C ILE A 222 24.80 11.70 -38.93
N ALA A 223 25.00 10.64 -38.16
CA ALA A 223 23.90 9.86 -37.65
C ALA A 223 23.38 10.47 -36.32
N PRO A 224 22.06 10.61 -36.15
CA PRO A 224 21.50 11.08 -34.88
C PRO A 224 21.73 10.05 -33.76
N ASN A 225 22.00 10.53 -32.54
CA ASN A 225 22.23 9.70 -31.39
C ASN A 225 20.96 9.64 -30.52
N PRO A 226 20.26 8.50 -30.44
CA PRO A 226 19.01 8.39 -29.69
C PRO A 226 19.18 8.55 -28.17
N ALA A 227 20.34 8.18 -27.61
CA ALA A 227 20.63 8.40 -26.20
C ALA A 227 20.69 9.90 -25.89
N MET A 228 21.37 10.70 -26.73
CA MET A 228 21.43 12.14 -26.54
C MET A 228 20.05 12.79 -26.67
N GLN A 229 19.23 12.32 -27.62
CA GLN A 229 17.86 12.83 -27.79
C GLN A 229 16.98 12.53 -26.57
N LEU A 230 17.02 11.31 -26.01
CA LEU A 230 16.28 10.99 -24.78
C LEU A 230 16.80 11.77 -23.57
N VAL A 231 18.11 11.91 -23.42
CA VAL A 231 18.69 12.74 -22.33
C VAL A 231 18.19 14.19 -22.41
N GLN A 232 18.20 14.79 -23.61
CA GLN A 232 17.69 16.14 -23.79
C GLN A 232 16.18 16.27 -23.52
N LEU A 233 15.40 15.31 -23.99
CA LEU A 233 13.96 15.23 -23.70
C LEU A 233 13.70 15.14 -22.21
N ILE A 234 14.34 14.22 -21.49
CA ILE A 234 14.16 14.02 -20.05
C ILE A 234 14.63 15.26 -19.28
N ALA A 235 15.75 15.87 -19.67
CA ALA A 235 16.23 17.11 -19.06
C ALA A 235 15.25 18.28 -19.22
N SER A 236 14.40 18.27 -20.26
CA SER A 236 13.34 19.28 -20.42
C SER A 236 12.14 19.07 -19.50
N MET A 237 12.01 17.89 -18.87
CA MET A 237 10.88 17.53 -18.02
C MET A 237 11.08 17.90 -16.55
N LYS A 238 12.31 18.13 -16.11
CA LYS A 238 12.63 18.31 -14.68
C LYS A 238 13.73 19.37 -14.50
N ASP A 239 13.51 20.27 -13.56
CA ASP A 239 14.52 21.24 -13.17
C ASP A 239 15.70 20.54 -12.46
N GLY A 240 16.92 20.92 -12.83
CA GLY A 240 18.14 20.31 -12.29
C GLY A 240 18.54 20.83 -10.91
N GLU A 241 18.02 21.96 -10.46
CA GLU A 241 18.40 22.59 -9.18
C GLU A 241 17.44 22.18 -8.05
N ASP A 242 16.13 22.37 -8.24
CA ASP A 242 15.12 22.10 -7.20
C ASP A 242 14.35 20.77 -7.41
N GLY A 243 14.52 20.14 -8.58
CA GLY A 243 13.87 18.89 -8.92
C GLY A 243 12.39 19.04 -9.31
N ARG A 244 11.90 20.26 -9.54
CA ARG A 244 10.52 20.52 -9.98
C ARG A 244 10.26 19.93 -11.36
N VAL A 245 9.09 19.32 -11.55
CA VAL A 245 8.65 18.84 -12.88
C VAL A 245 8.24 20.03 -13.75
N LEU A 246 8.79 20.10 -14.96
CA LEU A 246 8.59 21.20 -15.90
C LEU A 246 7.55 20.90 -16.99
N ILE A 247 6.85 19.79 -16.91
CA ILE A 247 5.74 19.46 -17.81
C ILE A 247 4.60 20.44 -17.53
N ASP A 248 4.14 21.13 -18.58
CA ASP A 248 3.09 22.13 -18.46
C ASP A 248 1.80 21.55 -17.88
N GLY A 249 1.26 22.21 -16.86
CA GLY A 249 0.06 21.78 -16.14
C GLY A 249 0.27 20.64 -15.14
N PHE A 250 1.47 20.12 -14.92
CA PHE A 250 1.73 18.98 -14.04
C PHE A 250 1.22 19.18 -12.60
N TYR A 251 1.18 20.42 -12.12
CA TYR A 251 0.75 20.76 -10.75
C TYR A 251 -0.64 21.38 -10.66
N ASP A 252 -1.40 21.51 -11.78
CA ASP A 252 -2.66 22.28 -11.80
C ASP A 252 -3.70 21.83 -10.77
N ASN A 253 -3.78 20.53 -10.52
CA ASN A 253 -4.78 19.91 -9.66
C ASN A 253 -4.21 19.39 -8.33
N VAL A 254 -2.98 19.73 -7.97
CA VAL A 254 -2.38 19.31 -6.71
C VAL A 254 -3.12 19.94 -5.54
N ASN A 255 -3.62 19.11 -4.62
CA ASN A 255 -4.28 19.56 -3.41
C ASN A 255 -3.23 19.95 -2.36
N GLU A 256 -3.10 21.24 -2.08
CA GLU A 256 -2.23 21.73 -1.01
C GLU A 256 -2.69 21.21 0.37
N PRO A 257 -1.74 21.03 1.32
CA PRO A 257 -2.09 20.62 2.67
C PRO A 257 -2.92 21.68 3.40
N THR A 258 -3.91 21.25 4.17
CA THR A 258 -4.68 22.11 5.06
C THR A 258 -3.82 22.57 6.27
N ALA A 259 -4.28 23.59 7.00
CA ALA A 259 -3.59 24.03 8.21
C ALA A 259 -3.47 22.92 9.27
N VAL A 260 -4.48 22.05 9.39
CA VAL A 260 -4.47 20.92 10.32
C VAL A 260 -3.45 19.86 9.89
N GLU A 261 -3.40 19.53 8.62
CA GLU A 261 -2.41 18.59 8.09
C GLU A 261 -0.98 19.11 8.28
N LEU A 262 -0.73 20.41 8.07
CA LEU A 262 0.57 21.01 8.35
C LEU A 262 0.95 20.91 9.83
N GLU A 263 -0.01 21.03 10.76
CA GLU A 263 0.26 20.80 12.20
C GLU A 263 0.54 19.32 12.51
N HIS A 264 -0.12 18.38 11.80
CA HIS A 264 0.20 16.96 11.91
C HIS A 264 1.63 16.67 11.42
N LEU A 265 2.05 17.24 10.29
CA LEU A 265 3.43 17.07 9.78
C LEU A 265 4.50 17.47 10.80
N LYS A 266 4.27 18.54 11.58
CA LYS A 266 5.21 19.00 12.60
C LYS A 266 5.39 18.02 13.77
N ARG A 267 4.40 17.15 13.98
CA ARG A 267 4.40 16.15 15.07
C ARG A 267 4.94 14.80 14.62
N LEU A 268 5.15 14.60 13.30
CA LEU A 268 5.71 13.37 12.78
C LEU A 268 7.14 13.18 13.31
N PRO A 269 7.48 12.00 13.84
CA PRO A 269 8.84 11.70 14.25
C PRO A 269 9.80 11.82 13.07
N TYR A 270 10.95 12.45 13.26
CA TYR A 270 11.96 12.58 12.22
C TYR A 270 13.35 12.57 12.79
N ASP A 271 14.14 11.59 12.41
CA ASP A 271 15.58 11.55 12.61
C ASP A 271 16.30 11.69 11.27
N PRO A 272 16.93 12.84 10.96
CA PRO A 272 17.60 13.06 9.69
C PRO A 272 18.75 12.09 9.42
N ALA A 273 19.41 11.60 10.48
CA ALA A 273 20.49 10.62 10.33
C ALA A 273 19.96 9.24 10.00
N GLN A 274 18.80 8.85 10.54
CA GLN A 274 18.13 7.60 10.22
C GLN A 274 17.56 7.64 8.78
N ALA A 275 16.87 8.73 8.42
CA ALA A 275 16.34 8.92 7.08
C ALA A 275 17.46 8.91 6.00
N ALA A 276 18.63 9.50 6.29
CA ALA A 276 19.80 9.42 5.42
C ALA A 276 20.30 7.98 5.29
N ARG A 277 20.45 7.24 6.41
CA ARG A 277 20.88 5.83 6.38
C ARG A 277 19.95 4.94 5.57
N GLN A 278 18.63 5.11 5.72
CA GLN A 278 17.63 4.35 4.95
C GLN A 278 17.72 4.64 3.45
N ALA A 279 18.03 5.87 3.06
CA ALA A 279 18.26 6.26 1.68
C ALA A 279 19.66 5.87 1.16
N GLY A 280 20.52 5.27 1.99
CA GLY A 280 21.92 4.97 1.65
C GLY A 280 22.78 6.22 1.46
N LEU A 281 22.42 7.34 2.09
CA LEU A 281 23.09 8.64 2.01
C LEU A 281 23.86 8.95 3.29
N GLU A 282 24.94 9.74 3.19
CA GLU A 282 25.64 10.25 4.37
C GLU A 282 24.83 11.35 5.08
N VAL A 283 24.19 12.22 4.30
CA VAL A 283 23.34 13.32 4.79
C VAL A 283 22.17 13.52 3.84
N LEU A 284 20.98 13.67 4.36
CA LEU A 284 19.78 13.96 3.55
C LEU A 284 19.57 15.48 3.34
N GLY A 285 20.04 16.32 4.28
CA GLY A 285 20.10 17.78 4.14
C GLY A 285 18.75 18.49 4.18
N MET A 286 17.71 17.89 4.76
CA MET A 286 16.38 18.51 4.92
C MET A 286 15.83 18.33 6.31
N ASP A 287 14.97 19.25 6.74
CA ASP A 287 14.24 19.18 8.01
C ASP A 287 12.96 18.30 7.88
N ALA A 288 12.33 18.00 9.01
CA ALA A 288 11.12 17.19 9.09
C ALA A 288 9.99 17.72 8.19
N GLN A 289 9.74 19.03 8.25
CA GLN A 289 8.64 19.63 7.49
C GLN A 289 8.86 19.51 5.97
N THR A 290 10.07 19.77 5.51
CA THR A 290 10.45 19.61 4.10
C THR A 290 10.37 18.16 3.67
N TYR A 291 10.89 17.23 4.50
CA TYR A 291 10.85 15.79 4.22
C TYR A 291 9.42 15.29 4.02
N TYR A 292 8.56 15.51 5.00
CA TYR A 292 7.18 15.00 4.94
C TYR A 292 6.31 15.76 3.93
N ARG A 293 6.54 17.06 3.72
CA ARG A 293 5.86 17.80 2.67
C ARG A 293 6.17 17.20 1.30
N ARG A 294 7.45 16.94 1.00
CA ARG A 294 7.87 16.31 -0.25
C ARG A 294 7.33 14.89 -0.38
N LEU A 295 7.35 14.12 0.70
CA LEU A 295 6.87 12.74 0.69
C LEU A 295 5.37 12.66 0.44
N CYS A 296 4.56 13.50 1.08
CA CYS A 296 3.10 13.34 1.13
C CYS A 296 2.35 14.24 0.13
N TYR A 297 2.93 15.39 -0.27
CA TYR A 297 2.20 16.44 -1.00
C TYR A 297 2.87 16.90 -2.30
N GLU A 298 4.07 16.44 -2.60
CA GLU A 298 4.76 16.83 -3.83
C GLU A 298 4.86 15.63 -4.78
N PRO A 299 4.35 15.76 -6.03
CA PRO A 299 4.49 14.72 -7.02
C PRO A 299 5.93 14.63 -7.52
N THR A 300 6.32 13.46 -8.03
CA THR A 300 7.68 13.20 -8.48
C THR A 300 7.72 12.73 -9.92
N LEU A 301 8.88 12.88 -10.56
CA LEU A 301 9.24 12.24 -11.81
C LEU A 301 10.66 11.68 -11.65
N ASN A 302 10.81 10.37 -11.79
CA ASN A 302 12.08 9.66 -11.62
C ASN A 302 12.40 8.79 -12.82
N ILE A 303 13.68 8.68 -13.14
CA ILE A 303 14.18 7.73 -14.14
C ILE A 303 14.47 6.42 -13.41
N CYS A 304 13.71 5.37 -13.68
CA CYS A 304 13.88 4.04 -13.09
C CYS A 304 14.81 3.15 -13.91
N GLY A 305 14.97 3.47 -15.18
CA GLY A 305 15.87 2.73 -16.08
C GLY A 305 16.27 3.56 -17.28
N PHE A 306 17.53 3.39 -17.73
CA PHE A 306 18.02 3.97 -18.96
C PHE A 306 18.94 2.98 -19.64
N THR A 307 18.64 2.59 -20.88
CA THR A 307 19.41 1.60 -21.63
C THR A 307 19.73 2.14 -23.02
N SER A 308 21.01 2.26 -23.35
CA SER A 308 21.49 2.59 -24.68
C SER A 308 22.99 2.34 -24.82
N GLY A 309 23.43 2.01 -26.02
CA GLY A 309 24.85 1.86 -26.33
C GLY A 309 25.51 0.65 -25.69
N TYR A 310 26.81 0.76 -25.41
CA TYR A 310 27.62 -0.32 -24.87
C TYR A 310 27.90 -0.11 -23.38
N GLY A 311 27.39 -1.02 -22.56
CA GLY A 311 27.58 -1.03 -21.09
C GLY A 311 28.53 -2.13 -20.59
N GLY A 312 29.20 -2.88 -21.47
CA GLY A 312 30.15 -3.93 -21.08
C GLY A 312 31.53 -3.41 -20.71
N ALA A 313 32.43 -4.31 -20.30
CA ALA A 313 33.82 -3.96 -19.99
C ALA A 313 34.59 -3.49 -21.23
N GLY A 314 35.50 -2.54 -21.05
CA GLY A 314 36.30 -1.94 -22.11
C GLY A 314 35.54 -0.85 -22.88
N SER A 315 36.01 -0.54 -24.09
CA SER A 315 35.45 0.54 -24.93
C SER A 315 34.91 0.01 -26.26
N LYS A 316 33.75 0.57 -26.69
CA LYS A 316 33.18 0.35 -28.03
C LYS A 316 32.71 1.69 -28.58
N THR A 317 33.37 2.17 -29.63
CA THR A 317 33.13 3.49 -30.22
C THR A 317 31.93 3.47 -31.18
N ILE A 318 30.72 3.53 -30.63
CA ILE A 318 29.47 3.45 -31.41
C ILE A 318 28.55 4.67 -31.18
N ILE A 319 27.70 4.93 -32.15
CA ILE A 319 26.46 5.65 -31.99
C ILE A 319 25.37 4.58 -31.92
N PRO A 320 24.67 4.43 -30.79
CA PRO A 320 23.62 3.43 -30.69
C PRO A 320 22.48 3.67 -31.67
N SER A 321 21.79 2.65 -32.05
CA SER A 321 20.60 2.73 -32.92
C SER A 321 19.31 2.99 -32.15
N LYS A 322 19.27 2.59 -30.87
CA LYS A 322 18.10 2.68 -29.98
C LYS A 322 18.50 3.13 -28.58
N ALA A 323 17.61 3.89 -27.92
CA ALA A 323 17.65 4.19 -26.50
C ALA A 323 16.26 3.99 -25.90
N VAL A 324 16.23 3.52 -24.66
CA VAL A 324 14.99 3.29 -23.89
C VAL A 324 15.16 3.93 -22.52
N ALA A 325 14.12 4.65 -22.07
CA ALA A 325 14.04 5.18 -20.72
C ALA A 325 12.72 4.75 -20.06
N LYS A 326 12.78 4.32 -18.80
CA LYS A 326 11.61 4.04 -17.96
C LYS A 326 11.47 5.14 -16.92
N ILE A 327 10.27 5.67 -16.80
CA ILE A 327 9.97 6.82 -15.95
C ILE A 327 8.81 6.47 -15.03
N ASP A 328 9.01 6.67 -13.73
CA ASP A 328 8.00 6.59 -12.68
C ASP A 328 7.64 8.01 -12.22
N MET A 329 6.35 8.31 -12.20
CA MET A 329 5.80 9.53 -11.64
C MET A 329 4.93 9.17 -10.44
N ARG A 330 5.30 9.62 -9.23
CA ARG A 330 4.41 9.50 -8.08
C ARG A 330 3.49 10.70 -8.04
N LEU A 331 2.19 10.42 -7.98
CA LEU A 331 1.14 11.41 -8.01
C LEU A 331 0.59 11.66 -6.60
N VAL A 332 0.05 12.85 -6.37
CA VAL A 332 -0.53 13.23 -5.08
C VAL A 332 -2.01 13.57 -5.22
N ALA A 333 -2.71 13.67 -4.11
CA ALA A 333 -4.15 13.95 -4.08
C ALA A 333 -4.53 15.15 -4.97
N GLY A 334 -5.55 14.97 -5.77
CA GLY A 334 -6.03 15.93 -6.77
C GLY A 334 -5.52 15.67 -8.18
N GLN A 335 -4.41 14.95 -8.36
CA GLN A 335 -3.92 14.55 -9.68
C GLN A 335 -4.66 13.28 -10.17
N ASP A 336 -4.95 13.25 -11.47
CA ASP A 336 -5.48 12.08 -12.16
C ASP A 336 -4.41 11.53 -13.11
N PRO A 337 -4.09 10.22 -13.06
CA PRO A 337 -3.08 9.61 -13.92
C PRO A 337 -3.32 9.82 -15.41
N ASP A 338 -4.58 9.78 -15.86
CA ASP A 338 -4.93 9.98 -17.26
C ASP A 338 -4.62 11.41 -17.72
N ASP A 339 -4.98 12.42 -16.91
CA ASP A 339 -4.67 13.84 -17.17
C ASP A 339 -3.14 14.08 -17.21
N ILE A 340 -2.41 13.48 -16.26
CA ILE A 340 -0.94 13.58 -16.23
C ILE A 340 -0.31 12.87 -17.44
N TYR A 341 -0.83 11.70 -17.83
CA TYR A 341 -0.37 11.00 -19.02
C TYR A 341 -0.58 11.82 -20.31
N GLU A 342 -1.73 12.46 -20.45
CA GLU A 342 -2.00 13.33 -21.59
C GLU A 342 -1.01 14.55 -21.63
N LYS A 343 -0.76 15.17 -20.47
CA LYS A 343 0.21 16.26 -20.34
C LYS A 343 1.64 15.82 -20.66
N PHE A 344 2.01 14.65 -20.16
CA PHE A 344 3.29 14.00 -20.47
C PHE A 344 3.43 13.72 -21.97
N CYS A 345 2.44 13.10 -22.60
CA CYS A 345 2.43 12.84 -24.04
C CYS A 345 2.52 14.12 -24.87
N ARG A 346 1.84 15.17 -24.46
CA ARG A 346 1.88 16.48 -25.12
C ARG A 346 3.29 17.08 -25.05
N HIS A 347 3.94 17.01 -23.89
CA HIS A 347 5.31 17.48 -23.72
C HIS A 347 6.29 16.71 -24.62
N VAL A 348 6.21 15.36 -24.62
CA VAL A 348 7.06 14.52 -25.47
C VAL A 348 6.85 14.83 -26.95
N LYS A 349 5.60 14.94 -27.40
CA LYS A 349 5.30 15.25 -28.80
C LYS A 349 5.79 16.64 -29.25
N ALA A 350 5.76 17.61 -28.34
CA ALA A 350 6.25 18.95 -28.61
C ALA A 350 7.79 19.00 -28.74
N GLN A 351 8.51 18.24 -27.93
CA GLN A 351 9.98 18.26 -27.89
C GLN A 351 10.62 17.22 -28.82
N ALA A 352 10.03 16.02 -28.92
CA ALA A 352 10.60 14.88 -29.63
C ALA A 352 9.48 13.99 -30.24
N PRO A 353 8.77 14.44 -31.30
CA PRO A 353 7.60 13.74 -31.85
C PRO A 353 7.90 12.34 -32.42
N TRP A 354 9.16 11.98 -32.58
CA TRP A 354 9.62 10.67 -33.06
C TRP A 354 9.88 9.67 -31.92
N VAL A 355 9.75 10.08 -30.65
CA VAL A 355 9.88 9.18 -29.50
C VAL A 355 8.55 8.47 -29.28
N GLU A 356 8.61 7.15 -29.19
CA GLU A 356 7.47 6.31 -28.87
C GLU A 356 7.24 6.30 -27.36
N ILE A 357 5.97 6.36 -26.96
CA ILE A 357 5.57 6.33 -25.55
C ILE A 357 4.74 5.08 -25.34
N GLN A 358 5.11 4.27 -24.35
CA GLN A 358 4.31 3.14 -23.90
C GLN A 358 3.84 3.41 -22.45
N HIS A 359 2.54 3.33 -22.22
CA HIS A 359 1.94 3.30 -20.89
C HIS A 359 2.15 1.90 -20.31
N LEU A 360 2.73 1.80 -19.10
CA LEU A 360 3.04 0.52 -18.45
C LEU A 360 2.14 0.22 -17.25
N GLY A 361 1.51 1.24 -16.68
CA GLY A 361 0.59 1.11 -15.55
C GLY A 361 0.37 2.42 -14.84
N ASP A 362 -0.72 2.50 -14.10
CA ASP A 362 -1.08 3.65 -13.28
C ASP A 362 -1.89 3.22 -12.06
N MET A 363 -1.98 4.13 -11.08
CA MET A 363 -2.84 4.03 -9.91
C MET A 363 -3.17 5.43 -9.43
N LYS A 364 -4.44 5.67 -9.11
CA LYS A 364 -4.89 6.96 -8.58
C LYS A 364 -4.38 7.18 -7.15
N PRO A 365 -3.99 8.41 -6.78
CA PRO A 365 -3.71 8.74 -5.39
C PRO A 365 -5.00 8.76 -4.58
N SER A 366 -4.88 8.62 -3.26
CA SER A 366 -6.01 8.79 -2.35
C SER A 366 -5.66 9.74 -1.21
N ARG A 367 -6.68 10.31 -0.59
CA ARG A 367 -6.54 11.08 0.65
C ARG A 367 -7.88 11.21 1.37
N THR A 368 -7.89 10.83 2.64
CA THR A 368 -8.94 11.16 3.60
C THR A 368 -8.49 12.33 4.48
N SER A 369 -9.38 13.30 4.75
CA SER A 369 -9.04 14.42 5.61
C SER A 369 -8.83 13.98 7.06
N ALA A 370 -7.76 14.45 7.69
CA ALA A 370 -7.52 14.25 9.12
C ALA A 370 -8.61 14.91 10.00
N ASP A 371 -9.32 15.92 9.48
CA ASP A 371 -10.44 16.59 10.19
C ASP A 371 -11.75 15.79 10.15
N ASN A 372 -11.81 14.68 9.40
CA ASN A 372 -13.00 13.85 9.34
C ASN A 372 -13.32 13.30 10.75
N PRO A 373 -14.56 13.47 11.25
CA PRO A 373 -14.94 13.04 12.61
C PRO A 373 -14.76 11.55 12.85
N LEU A 374 -14.93 10.70 11.83
CA LEU A 374 -14.71 9.24 11.93
C LEU A 374 -13.23 8.92 12.07
N ILE A 375 -12.37 9.62 11.32
CA ILE A 375 -10.91 9.49 11.44
C ILE A 375 -10.43 9.89 12.84
N GLN A 376 -10.97 10.97 13.41
CA GLN A 376 -10.64 11.37 14.78
C GLN A 376 -11.06 10.30 15.82
N GLN A 377 -12.14 9.59 15.57
CA GLN A 377 -12.55 8.46 16.41
C GLN A 377 -11.59 7.27 16.26
N VAL A 378 -11.15 6.94 15.04
CA VAL A 378 -10.14 5.92 14.79
C VAL A 378 -8.82 6.27 15.48
N ILE A 379 -8.31 7.51 15.33
CA ILE A 379 -7.10 7.97 15.99
C ILE A 379 -7.20 7.79 17.51
N THR A 380 -8.32 8.20 18.11
CA THR A 380 -8.57 8.05 19.56
C THR A 380 -8.60 6.57 19.98
N ALA A 381 -9.19 5.70 19.17
CA ALA A 381 -9.26 4.26 19.43
C ALA A 381 -7.87 3.61 19.37
N VAL A 382 -7.07 3.94 18.36
CA VAL A 382 -5.69 3.47 18.20
C VAL A 382 -4.83 3.93 19.39
N GLU A 383 -4.92 5.21 19.77
CA GLU A 383 -4.22 5.74 20.95
C GLU A 383 -4.59 4.96 22.24
N SER A 384 -5.86 4.68 22.43
CA SER A 384 -6.34 3.89 23.57
C SER A 384 -5.81 2.45 23.55
N ALA A 385 -5.81 1.79 22.39
CA ALA A 385 -5.37 0.40 22.26
C ALA A 385 -3.87 0.21 22.47
N TYR A 386 -3.06 1.12 21.93
CA TYR A 386 -1.59 1.06 22.03
C TYR A 386 -1.06 1.80 23.26
N ARG A 387 -1.90 2.59 23.94
CA ARG A 387 -1.50 3.47 25.08
C ARG A 387 -0.38 4.45 24.69
N ASN A 388 -0.30 4.78 23.43
CA ASN A 388 0.62 5.72 22.81
C ASN A 388 -0.10 6.48 21.70
N SER A 389 0.19 7.76 21.57
CA SER A 389 -0.36 8.56 20.47
C SER A 389 0.14 8.05 19.14
N PRO A 390 -0.75 7.78 18.16
CA PRO A 390 -0.33 7.31 16.85
C PRO A 390 0.34 8.40 16.02
N VAL A 391 1.21 7.96 15.13
CA VAL A 391 1.71 8.78 14.03
C VAL A 391 0.59 8.89 12.98
N VAL A 392 0.03 10.09 12.81
CA VAL A 392 -0.99 10.35 11.81
C VAL A 392 -0.32 10.81 10.53
N ALA A 393 -0.19 9.92 9.56
CA ALA A 393 0.46 10.18 8.29
C ALA A 393 -0.58 10.56 7.22
N PRO A 394 -0.46 11.73 6.57
CA PRO A 394 -1.40 12.14 5.52
C PRO A 394 -1.40 11.22 4.29
N ALA A 395 -0.25 10.63 3.97
CA ALA A 395 -0.10 9.65 2.91
C ALA A 395 1.14 8.78 3.11
N LEU A 396 1.10 7.55 2.62
CA LEU A 396 2.29 6.72 2.39
C LEU A 396 3.00 7.13 1.10
N GLY A 397 4.30 6.86 1.04
CA GLY A 397 5.10 7.05 -0.17
C GLY A 397 4.83 6.02 -1.27
N GLY A 398 4.36 4.83 -0.91
CA GLY A 398 3.94 3.78 -1.82
C GLY A 398 2.55 4.00 -2.40
N SER A 399 2.11 3.10 -3.29
CA SER A 399 0.79 3.12 -3.91
C SER A 399 0.05 1.84 -3.56
N LEU A 400 -1.19 1.98 -3.10
CA LEU A 400 -2.16 0.94 -2.80
C LEU A 400 -3.49 1.31 -3.50
N PRO A 401 -4.42 0.39 -3.70
CA PRO A 401 -5.69 0.67 -4.37
C PRO A 401 -6.71 1.45 -3.50
N ASP A 402 -6.26 2.22 -2.53
CA ASP A 402 -7.09 2.97 -1.57
C ASP A 402 -8.03 4.00 -2.24
N TYR A 403 -7.70 4.45 -3.47
CA TYR A 403 -8.59 5.29 -4.27
C TYR A 403 -9.95 4.64 -4.53
N VAL A 404 -10.02 3.32 -4.49
CA VAL A 404 -11.27 2.59 -4.70
C VAL A 404 -12.27 2.92 -3.60
N TRP A 405 -11.80 3.12 -2.38
CA TRP A 405 -12.65 3.53 -1.25
C TRP A 405 -13.02 5.00 -1.33
N THR A 406 -12.01 5.85 -1.51
CA THR A 406 -12.19 7.31 -1.44
C THR A 406 -12.82 7.92 -2.67
N GLN A 407 -12.67 7.32 -3.87
CA GLN A 407 -13.18 7.87 -5.12
C GLN A 407 -14.25 6.99 -5.77
N VAL A 408 -14.10 5.65 -5.81
CA VAL A 408 -15.09 4.77 -6.41
C VAL A 408 -16.25 4.56 -5.45
N LEU A 409 -16.03 4.13 -4.20
CA LEU A 409 -17.09 3.96 -3.21
C LEU A 409 -17.54 5.32 -2.64
N GLY A 410 -16.63 6.28 -2.53
CA GLY A 410 -16.91 7.66 -2.10
C GLY A 410 -16.99 7.85 -0.59
N VAL A 411 -16.28 7.02 0.19
CA VAL A 411 -16.27 7.05 1.65
C VAL A 411 -14.84 7.27 2.19
N PRO A 412 -14.68 7.81 3.41
CA PRO A 412 -13.37 7.91 4.04
C PRO A 412 -12.74 6.53 4.24
N SER A 413 -11.41 6.48 4.17
CA SER A 413 -10.60 5.30 4.46
C SER A 413 -9.57 5.61 5.54
N ALA A 414 -9.31 4.63 6.40
CA ALA A 414 -8.25 4.66 7.40
C ALA A 414 -7.42 3.38 7.32
N LEU A 415 -6.14 3.53 7.01
CA LEU A 415 -5.17 2.43 7.03
C LEU A 415 -4.46 2.43 8.38
N VAL A 416 -4.56 1.34 9.13
CA VAL A 416 -3.97 1.16 10.46
C VAL A 416 -3.13 -0.10 10.46
N PRO A 417 -1.83 0.00 10.15
CA PRO A 417 -0.91 -1.14 10.10
C PRO A 417 -0.71 -1.83 11.44
N TYR A 418 -0.44 -3.14 11.41
CA TYR A 418 -0.10 -3.92 12.61
C TYR A 418 1.28 -4.55 12.54
N ALA A 419 1.83 -4.78 11.35
CA ALA A 419 3.14 -5.41 11.20
C ALA A 419 4.28 -4.53 11.73
N ASN A 420 5.39 -5.13 12.11
CA ASN A 420 6.57 -4.37 12.58
C ASN A 420 7.25 -3.65 11.41
N SER A 421 7.94 -2.55 11.70
CA SER A 421 8.59 -1.71 10.68
C SER A 421 9.69 -2.41 9.87
N ASP A 422 10.19 -3.52 10.36
CA ASP A 422 11.19 -4.38 9.74
C ASP A 422 10.61 -5.75 9.36
N GLU A 423 9.34 -5.77 8.93
CA GLU A 423 8.62 -6.99 8.54
C GLU A 423 9.18 -7.70 7.31
N ALA A 424 10.03 -7.01 6.53
CA ALA A 424 10.63 -7.53 5.29
C ALA A 424 9.59 -8.01 4.26
N ASN A 425 8.48 -7.26 4.07
CA ASN A 425 7.49 -7.57 3.02
C ASN A 425 8.16 -7.67 1.64
N HIS A 426 7.62 -8.52 0.77
CA HIS A 426 8.14 -8.88 -0.56
C HIS A 426 9.60 -9.42 -0.55
N SER A 427 10.20 -9.64 0.62
CA SER A 427 11.58 -10.07 0.79
C SER A 427 11.66 -11.42 1.50
N PRO A 428 12.80 -12.12 1.46
CA PRO A 428 13.03 -13.31 2.29
C PRO A 428 12.96 -12.95 3.79
N ASN A 429 12.51 -13.91 4.58
CA ASN A 429 12.33 -13.77 6.03
C ASN A 429 11.28 -12.72 6.43
N GLU A 430 10.25 -12.53 5.59
CA GLU A 430 9.07 -11.78 5.99
C GLU A 430 8.54 -12.29 7.33
N ASN A 431 8.14 -11.34 8.19
CA ASN A 431 7.77 -11.68 9.56
C ASN A 431 6.77 -10.69 10.18
N ILE A 432 6.03 -11.17 11.19
CA ILE A 432 5.28 -10.31 12.09
C ILE A 432 5.66 -10.61 13.55
N GLY A 433 5.80 -9.57 14.36
CA GLY A 433 5.97 -9.72 15.81
C GLY A 433 4.71 -10.33 16.44
N ILE A 434 4.87 -11.29 17.35
CA ILE A 434 3.72 -11.87 18.07
C ILE A 434 2.96 -10.79 18.83
N GLU A 435 3.67 -9.86 19.48
CA GLU A 435 3.05 -8.74 20.19
C GLU A 435 2.36 -7.75 19.24
N ASN A 436 2.84 -7.60 18.00
CA ASN A 436 2.23 -6.79 16.97
C ASN A 436 0.90 -7.41 16.53
N PHE A 437 0.88 -8.72 16.26
CA PHE A 437 -0.34 -9.46 15.93
C PHE A 437 -1.39 -9.33 17.04
N ILE A 438 -1.01 -9.55 18.31
CA ILE A 438 -1.92 -9.43 19.47
C ILE A 438 -2.38 -7.98 19.66
N SER A 439 -1.49 -7.00 19.46
CA SER A 439 -1.86 -5.57 19.53
C SER A 439 -2.83 -5.17 18.41
N GLY A 440 -2.72 -5.78 17.22
CA GLY A 440 -3.69 -5.62 16.14
C GLY A 440 -5.09 -6.10 16.52
N ILE A 441 -5.20 -7.25 17.19
CA ILE A 441 -6.46 -7.77 17.74
C ILE A 441 -7.07 -6.74 18.70
N ARG A 442 -6.27 -6.25 19.66
CA ARG A 442 -6.69 -5.21 20.62
C ARG A 442 -7.15 -3.95 19.90
N CYS A 443 -6.38 -3.51 18.91
CA CYS A 443 -6.65 -2.27 18.18
C CYS A 443 -8.03 -2.28 17.54
N LEU A 444 -8.37 -3.33 16.78
CA LEU A 444 -9.70 -3.39 16.15
C LEU A 444 -10.83 -3.52 17.18
N CYS A 445 -10.64 -4.20 18.32
CA CYS A 445 -11.64 -4.21 19.39
C CYS A 445 -11.94 -2.79 19.90
N HIS A 446 -10.90 -1.95 20.10
CA HIS A 446 -11.08 -0.56 20.50
C HIS A 446 -11.74 0.29 19.41
N VAL A 447 -11.41 0.06 18.14
CA VAL A 447 -12.03 0.74 16.99
C VAL A 447 -13.51 0.41 16.91
N MET A 448 -13.88 -0.87 16.98
CA MET A 448 -15.30 -1.29 16.98
C MET A 448 -16.09 -0.69 18.14
N GLU A 449 -15.53 -0.74 19.34
CA GLU A 449 -16.17 -0.15 20.54
C GLU A 449 -16.35 1.37 20.42
N ARG A 450 -15.37 2.06 19.82
CA ARG A 450 -15.42 3.52 19.67
C ARG A 450 -16.40 3.97 18.61
N LEU A 451 -16.42 3.31 17.43
CA LEU A 451 -17.30 3.66 16.32
C LEU A 451 -18.75 3.21 16.54
N GLY A 452 -18.99 2.21 17.38
CA GLY A 452 -20.32 1.71 17.71
C GLY A 452 -21.08 2.53 18.74
N ARG A 453 -20.50 3.64 19.22
CA ARG A 453 -21.13 4.58 20.16
C ARG A 453 -21.92 5.66 19.44
#